data_64c71872e15b25d85dba178f80fcda55
#
_entry.id   64c71872e15b25d85dba178f80fcda55
#
_cell.length_a   1.000
_cell.length_b   1.000
_cell.length_c   1.000
_cell.angle_alpha   90.00
_cell.angle_beta   90.00
_cell.angle_gamma   90.00
#
_symmetry.space_group_name_H-M   'P 1'
#
loop_
_entity.id
_entity.type
_entity.pdbx_description
1 polymer ?
#
loop_
_entity_poly.entity_id
_entity_poly.type
_entity_poly.pdbx_seq_one_letter_code
_entity_poly.pdbx_strand_id
1 'polypeptide(L)'
;MSNSLKDLMNFIPQKGKVEWIGLRPAKRAELTAVHAVEIDVEEGLKDDHYSGKSRKRQVTLILKEHLEAVAKLLGKETIDPQWTRRNIVVSGINLTALKQKQFQIGEVILETTGDCHPCSRMEENLGPGGYNAMRGHGGITAKVIQGGQLKLGDEVVLKSW
;
A
#
# COMPACT_ATOMS: atom_id res chain seq x y z
N MET A 1 -6.43 -31.25 -3.30
CA MET A 1 -6.52 -29.88 -2.82
C MET A 1 -7.86 -29.65 -2.15
N SER A 2 -7.86 -29.14 -0.94
CA SER A 2 -9.10 -28.78 -0.26
C SER A 2 -9.75 -27.58 -0.94
N ASN A 3 -11.09 -27.57 -1.02
CA ASN A 3 -11.85 -26.48 -1.61
C ASN A 3 -12.63 -25.67 -0.56
N SER A 4 -12.23 -25.74 0.72
CA SER A 4 -12.87 -24.91 1.73
C SER A 4 -12.60 -23.44 1.46
N LEU A 5 -13.50 -22.55 1.90
CA LEU A 5 -13.30 -21.12 1.74
C LEU A 5 -12.02 -20.65 2.43
N LYS A 6 -11.71 -21.23 3.59
CA LYS A 6 -10.47 -20.92 4.30
C LYS A 6 -9.24 -21.24 3.46
N ASP A 7 -9.24 -22.41 2.82
CA ASP A 7 -8.12 -22.80 1.97
C ASP A 7 -8.00 -21.89 0.76
N LEU A 8 -9.13 -21.52 0.15
CA LEU A 8 -9.14 -20.60 -0.98
C LEU A 8 -8.62 -19.22 -0.57
N MET A 9 -8.98 -18.72 0.61
CA MET A 9 -8.51 -17.44 1.11
C MET A 9 -7.00 -17.42 1.35
N ASN A 10 -6.40 -18.56 1.61
CA ASN A 10 -4.96 -18.69 1.83
C ASN A 10 -4.18 -19.05 0.56
N PHE A 11 -4.87 -19.20 -0.55
CA PHE A 11 -4.24 -19.53 -1.82
C PHE A 11 -4.15 -18.29 -2.70
N ILE A 12 -2.98 -17.66 -2.74
CA ILE A 12 -2.73 -16.44 -3.50
C ILE A 12 -1.48 -16.67 -4.35
N PRO A 13 -1.64 -17.31 -5.53
CA PRO A 13 -0.50 -17.63 -6.39
C PRO A 13 0.02 -16.43 -7.18
N GLN A 14 -0.74 -15.34 -7.25
CA GLN A 14 -0.33 -14.16 -7.99
C GLN A 14 0.88 -13.51 -7.33
N LYS A 15 1.76 -12.99 -8.16
CA LYS A 15 2.90 -12.18 -7.74
C LYS A 15 2.68 -10.76 -8.21
N GLY A 16 2.77 -9.81 -7.28
CA GLY A 16 2.63 -8.41 -7.61
C GLY A 16 3.97 -7.75 -7.84
N LYS A 17 3.94 -6.47 -8.10
CA LYS A 17 5.13 -5.66 -8.37
C LYS A 17 4.96 -4.27 -7.78
N VAL A 18 6.05 -3.70 -7.25
CA VAL A 18 6.10 -2.32 -6.79
C VAL A 18 6.15 -1.39 -7.99
N GLU A 19 5.13 -0.53 -8.11
CA GLU A 19 4.99 0.40 -9.22
C GLU A 19 5.43 1.83 -8.88
N TRP A 20 5.34 2.22 -7.61
CA TRP A 20 5.64 3.58 -7.18
C TRP A 20 5.93 3.60 -5.68
N ILE A 21 6.85 4.46 -5.26
CA ILE A 21 7.21 4.67 -3.86
C ILE A 21 7.22 6.16 -3.57
N GLY A 22 6.50 6.57 -2.51
CA GLY A 22 6.48 7.96 -2.10
C GLY A 22 6.72 8.12 -0.61
N LEU A 23 7.49 9.14 -0.26
CA LEU A 23 7.81 9.48 1.12
C LEU A 23 7.26 10.86 1.46
N ARG A 24 6.78 11.01 2.68
CA ARG A 24 6.31 12.30 3.19
C ARG A 24 7.43 12.93 4.01
N PRO A 25 8.09 13.97 3.49
CA PRO A 25 9.23 14.57 4.20
C PRO A 25 8.80 15.30 5.48
N ALA A 26 7.55 15.76 5.55
CA ALA A 26 7.02 16.47 6.71
C ALA A 26 5.50 16.29 6.76
N LYS A 27 4.90 16.64 7.89
CA LYS A 27 3.45 16.63 8.04
C LYS A 27 2.80 17.50 6.98
N ARG A 28 1.79 16.96 6.28
CA ARG A 28 1.03 17.62 5.21
C ARG A 28 1.84 18.00 3.98
N ALA A 29 3.12 17.64 3.92
CA ALA A 29 3.91 17.85 2.72
C ALA A 29 3.46 16.91 1.59
N GLU A 30 3.71 17.32 0.35
CA GLU A 30 3.54 16.44 -0.79
C GLU A 30 4.50 15.26 -0.67
N LEU A 31 4.11 14.11 -1.24
CA LEU A 31 4.98 12.95 -1.27
C LEU A 31 6.07 13.15 -2.31
N THR A 32 7.28 12.75 -1.96
CA THR A 32 8.41 12.73 -2.88
C THR A 32 8.57 11.32 -3.40
N ALA A 33 8.51 11.15 -4.73
CA ALA A 33 8.71 9.85 -5.36
C ALA A 33 10.19 9.48 -5.30
N VAL A 34 10.45 8.21 -4.96
CA VAL A 34 11.82 7.68 -4.89
C VAL A 34 11.88 6.34 -5.62
N HIS A 35 13.09 5.94 -6.01
CA HIS A 35 13.31 4.65 -6.68
C HIS A 35 13.49 3.51 -5.69
N ALA A 36 13.96 3.80 -4.49
CA ALA A 36 14.23 2.82 -3.45
C ALA A 36 14.13 3.48 -2.08
N VAL A 37 13.87 2.69 -1.06
CA VAL A 37 13.78 3.16 0.31
C VAL A 37 14.28 2.08 1.26
N GLU A 38 14.99 2.49 2.32
CA GLU A 38 15.34 1.61 3.42
C GLU A 38 14.17 1.51 4.38
N ILE A 39 13.82 0.30 4.80
CA ILE A 39 12.72 0.05 5.71
C ILE A 39 13.27 -0.61 6.97
N ASP A 40 12.90 -0.04 8.11
CA ASP A 40 13.36 -0.48 9.43
C ASP A 40 12.19 -1.00 10.27
N VAL A 41 12.45 -2.05 11.06
CA VAL A 41 11.42 -2.67 11.90
C VAL A 41 10.84 -1.66 12.90
N GLU A 42 11.66 -0.81 13.47
CA GLU A 42 11.21 0.13 14.51
C GLU A 42 10.60 1.40 13.90
N GLU A 43 11.23 1.94 12.86
CA GLU A 43 10.88 3.26 12.34
C GLU A 43 10.05 3.24 11.05
N GLY A 44 9.97 2.10 10.36
CA GLY A 44 9.26 2.02 9.08
C GLY A 44 10.11 2.54 7.93
N LEU A 45 9.50 3.34 7.03
CA LEU A 45 10.23 3.89 5.89
C LEU A 45 11.13 5.03 6.33
N LYS A 46 12.42 4.92 6.01
CA LYS A 46 13.39 5.96 6.29
C LYS A 46 12.99 7.25 5.57
N ASP A 47 13.09 8.36 6.28
CA ASP A 47 12.75 9.71 5.79
C ASP A 47 11.25 9.94 5.54
N ASP A 48 10.38 9.05 6.00
CA ASP A 48 8.95 9.29 5.96
C ASP A 48 8.47 9.88 7.29
N HIS A 49 7.52 10.84 7.21
CA HIS A 49 7.03 11.56 8.38
C HIS A 49 6.43 10.66 9.47
N TYR A 50 5.83 9.54 9.08
CA TYR A 50 5.23 8.63 10.06
C TYR A 50 6.24 7.67 10.70
N SER A 51 7.50 7.79 10.34
CA SER A 51 8.56 6.98 10.91
C SER A 51 8.56 7.09 12.45
N GLY A 52 8.63 5.96 13.12
CA GLY A 52 8.73 5.89 14.58
C GLY A 52 7.48 6.20 15.37
N LYS A 53 6.34 6.48 14.73
CA LYS A 53 5.13 6.92 15.45
C LYS A 53 4.18 5.79 15.82
N SER A 54 3.86 4.92 14.88
CA SER A 54 2.98 3.79 15.15
C SER A 54 3.34 2.63 14.25
N ARG A 55 3.61 1.49 14.84
CA ARG A 55 3.95 0.31 14.05
C ARG A 55 2.77 -0.21 13.24
N LYS A 56 1.55 0.09 13.63
CA LYS A 56 0.36 -0.35 12.88
C LYS A 56 0.22 0.33 11.53
N ARG A 57 0.87 1.47 11.33
CA ARG A 57 0.80 2.24 10.10
C ARG A 57 2.18 2.60 9.57
N GLN A 58 3.16 1.73 9.80
CA GLN A 58 4.51 2.00 9.32
C GLN A 58 4.58 2.13 7.82
N VAL A 59 3.78 1.34 7.11
CA VAL A 59 3.74 1.32 5.65
C VAL A 59 2.29 1.34 5.20
N THR A 60 1.98 2.17 4.22
CA THR A 60 0.66 2.18 3.58
C THR A 60 0.81 1.79 2.12
N LEU A 61 -0.07 0.91 1.65
CA LEU A 61 -0.01 0.37 0.28
C LEU A 61 -1.37 0.50 -0.38
N ILE A 62 -1.36 0.76 -1.68
CA ILE A 62 -2.59 0.83 -2.48
C ILE A 62 -2.36 0.13 -3.83
N LEU A 63 -3.42 -0.44 -4.39
CA LEU A 63 -3.36 -1.12 -5.67
C LEU A 63 -3.43 -0.13 -6.82
N LYS A 64 -2.54 -0.31 -7.80
CA LYS A 64 -2.61 0.43 -9.06
C LYS A 64 -3.97 0.24 -9.73
N GLU A 65 -4.49 -1.00 -9.73
CA GLU A 65 -5.80 -1.32 -10.29
C GLU A 65 -6.92 -0.54 -9.59
N HIS A 66 -6.80 -0.30 -8.29
CA HIS A 66 -7.77 0.53 -7.56
C HIS A 66 -7.62 2.01 -7.89
N LEU A 67 -6.40 2.50 -8.13
CA LEU A 67 -6.20 3.87 -8.60
C LEU A 67 -6.86 4.08 -9.96
N GLU A 68 -6.78 3.09 -10.84
CA GLU A 68 -7.46 3.13 -12.14
C GLU A 68 -8.97 3.13 -11.97
N ALA A 69 -9.50 2.33 -11.04
CA ALA A 69 -10.94 2.32 -10.74
C ALA A 69 -11.40 3.68 -10.20
N VAL A 70 -10.66 4.26 -9.27
CA VAL A 70 -10.97 5.57 -8.70
C VAL A 70 -10.96 6.65 -9.80
N ALA A 71 -9.99 6.61 -10.69
CA ALA A 71 -9.91 7.54 -11.81
C ALA A 71 -11.19 7.46 -12.68
N LYS A 72 -11.60 6.25 -13.01
CA LYS A 72 -12.81 6.05 -13.81
C LYS A 72 -14.06 6.52 -13.09
N LEU A 73 -14.17 6.26 -11.80
CA LEU A 73 -15.31 6.71 -10.99
C LEU A 73 -15.40 8.24 -10.97
N LEU A 74 -14.27 8.92 -11.04
CA LEU A 74 -14.21 10.39 -11.03
C LEU A 74 -14.19 11.01 -12.42
N GLY A 75 -14.25 10.20 -13.48
CA GLY A 75 -14.19 10.70 -14.85
C GLY A 75 -12.84 11.28 -15.23
N LYS A 76 -11.77 10.82 -14.59
CA LYS A 76 -10.40 11.25 -14.86
C LYS A 76 -9.63 10.16 -15.61
N GLU A 77 -8.62 10.56 -16.38
CA GLU A 77 -7.78 9.58 -17.07
C GLU A 77 -6.89 8.82 -16.09
N THR A 78 -6.28 9.55 -15.16
CA THR A 78 -5.36 8.98 -14.16
C THR A 78 -5.51 9.70 -12.83
N ILE A 79 -5.03 9.02 -11.77
CA ILE A 79 -4.87 9.60 -10.45
C ILE A 79 -3.37 9.60 -10.14
N ASP A 80 -2.83 10.76 -9.80
CA ASP A 80 -1.44 10.85 -9.36
C ASP A 80 -1.33 10.11 -8.01
N PRO A 81 -0.45 9.12 -7.89
CA PRO A 81 -0.32 8.35 -6.65
C PRO A 81 -0.12 9.21 -5.40
N GLN A 82 0.62 10.32 -5.50
CA GLN A 82 0.86 11.19 -4.34
C GLN A 82 -0.42 11.77 -3.75
N TRP A 83 -1.47 11.92 -4.56
CA TRP A 83 -2.73 12.49 -4.08
C TRP A 83 -3.45 11.59 -3.09
N THR A 84 -3.20 10.29 -3.12
CA THR A 84 -3.81 9.34 -2.19
C THR A 84 -3.06 9.25 -0.87
N ARG A 85 -1.88 9.81 -0.77
CA ARG A 85 -1.05 9.86 0.45
C ARG A 85 -0.58 8.47 0.91
N ARG A 86 -0.60 7.46 0.05
CA ARG A 86 -0.05 6.13 0.36
C ARG A 86 1.41 6.07 -0.06
N ASN A 87 2.18 5.25 0.66
CA ASN A 87 3.62 5.13 0.43
C ASN A 87 3.97 4.30 -0.80
N ILE A 88 3.26 3.19 -1.01
CA ILE A 88 3.65 2.21 -2.02
C ILE A 88 2.45 1.85 -2.89
N VAL A 89 2.61 1.94 -4.19
CA VAL A 89 1.64 1.46 -5.17
C VAL A 89 2.12 0.11 -5.68
N VAL A 90 1.24 -0.88 -5.61
CA VAL A 90 1.50 -2.26 -6.02
C VAL A 90 0.51 -2.67 -7.10
N SER A 91 0.92 -3.48 -8.04
CA SER A 91 0.03 -4.08 -9.04
C SER A 91 0.11 -5.58 -9.01
N GLY A 92 -0.90 -6.25 -9.58
CA GLY A 92 -0.83 -7.68 -9.90
C GLY A 92 -1.15 -8.64 -8.76
N ILE A 93 -1.42 -8.16 -7.57
CA ILE A 93 -1.84 -8.98 -6.43
C ILE A 93 -2.89 -8.20 -5.63
N ASN A 94 -3.97 -8.89 -5.23
CA ASN A 94 -5.03 -8.21 -4.50
C ASN A 94 -4.63 -7.98 -3.05
N LEU A 95 -4.32 -6.73 -2.71
CA LEU A 95 -3.91 -6.37 -1.34
C LEU A 95 -4.97 -6.70 -0.30
N THR A 96 -6.26 -6.62 -0.65
CA THR A 96 -7.34 -6.97 0.27
C THR A 96 -7.25 -8.43 0.70
N ALA A 97 -6.80 -9.30 -0.19
CA ALA A 97 -6.62 -10.73 0.12
C ALA A 97 -5.44 -10.98 1.07
N LEU A 98 -4.57 -9.99 1.27
CA LEU A 98 -3.45 -10.09 2.20
C LEU A 98 -3.79 -9.68 3.62
N LYS A 99 -5.03 -9.34 3.91
CA LYS A 99 -5.47 -8.95 5.26
C LYS A 99 -5.21 -10.11 6.23
N GLN A 100 -4.69 -9.78 7.40
CA GLN A 100 -4.31 -10.73 8.45
C GLN A 100 -3.21 -11.72 8.02
N LYS A 101 -2.41 -11.34 7.03
CA LYS A 101 -1.33 -12.18 6.49
C LYS A 101 -0.03 -11.43 6.46
N GLN A 102 1.06 -12.17 6.36
CA GLN A 102 2.37 -11.62 6.06
C GLN A 102 2.66 -11.77 4.57
N PHE A 103 3.34 -10.79 4.01
CA PHE A 103 3.76 -10.83 2.62
C PHE A 103 5.16 -10.24 2.50
N GLN A 104 5.83 -10.55 1.41
CA GLN A 104 7.21 -10.16 1.20
C GLN A 104 7.33 -9.29 -0.04
N ILE A 105 8.08 -8.21 0.08
CA ILE A 105 8.43 -7.34 -1.05
C ILE A 105 9.95 -7.26 -1.09
N GLY A 106 10.55 -7.87 -2.13
CA GLY A 106 12.00 -8.00 -2.15
C GLY A 106 12.48 -8.75 -0.90
N GLU A 107 13.35 -8.11 -0.11
CA GLU A 107 13.83 -8.70 1.14
C GLU A 107 13.00 -8.29 2.38
N VAL A 108 12.04 -7.37 2.20
CA VAL A 108 11.23 -6.82 3.29
C VAL A 108 10.02 -7.71 3.55
N ILE A 109 9.74 -7.99 4.81
CA ILE A 109 8.53 -8.75 5.21
C ILE A 109 7.61 -7.80 5.97
N LEU A 110 6.36 -7.72 5.52
CA LEU A 110 5.33 -6.88 6.10
C LEU A 110 4.17 -7.74 6.60
N GLU A 111 3.48 -7.24 7.61
CA GLU A 111 2.25 -7.86 8.10
C GLU A 111 1.13 -6.84 8.00
N THR A 112 0.06 -7.22 7.33
CA THR A 112 -1.11 -6.34 7.17
C THR A 112 -1.76 -6.10 8.54
N THR A 113 -1.97 -4.83 8.88
CA THR A 113 -2.59 -4.43 10.15
C THR A 113 -4.04 -4.00 9.99
N GLY A 114 -4.47 -3.68 8.79
CA GLY A 114 -5.86 -3.31 8.53
C GLY A 114 -6.05 -2.64 7.18
N ASP A 115 -7.26 -2.14 6.97
CA ASP A 115 -7.57 -1.33 5.80
C ASP A 115 -7.03 0.09 6.01
N CYS A 116 -6.57 0.70 4.93
CA CYS A 116 -6.19 2.11 4.95
C CYS A 116 -7.39 2.93 4.45
N HIS A 117 -8.24 3.35 5.39
CA HIS A 117 -9.46 4.07 5.02
C HIS A 117 -9.14 5.46 4.47
N PRO A 118 -9.94 5.97 3.53
CA PRO A 118 -9.78 7.34 3.07
C PRO A 118 -10.13 8.33 4.19
N CYS A 119 -9.58 9.53 4.09
CA CYS A 119 -9.89 10.63 5.00
C CYS A 119 -10.36 11.84 4.18
N SER A 120 -10.73 12.92 4.88
CA SER A 120 -11.21 14.14 4.21
C SER A 120 -10.22 14.72 3.20
N ARG A 121 -8.93 14.42 3.35
CA ARG A 121 -7.91 14.86 2.39
C ARG A 121 -8.12 14.28 0.99
N MET A 122 -8.79 13.14 0.89
CA MET A 122 -9.12 12.55 -0.41
C MET A 122 -10.07 13.45 -1.18
N GLU A 123 -11.01 14.08 -0.49
CA GLU A 123 -11.90 15.04 -1.12
C GLU A 123 -11.13 16.27 -1.61
N GLU A 124 -10.21 16.77 -0.79
CA GLU A 124 -9.39 17.92 -1.17
C GLU A 124 -8.48 17.59 -2.36
N ASN A 125 -7.80 16.46 -2.30
CA ASN A 125 -6.78 16.11 -3.28
C ASN A 125 -7.36 15.63 -4.61
N LEU A 126 -8.48 14.92 -4.57
CA LEU A 126 -9.07 14.30 -5.77
C LEU A 126 -10.24 15.11 -6.35
N GLY A 127 -10.75 16.09 -5.58
CA GLY A 127 -11.89 16.89 -5.98
C GLY A 127 -13.22 16.31 -5.53
N PRO A 128 -14.34 16.93 -5.91
CA PRO A 128 -15.67 16.51 -5.46
C PRO A 128 -15.95 15.04 -5.75
N GLY A 129 -16.34 14.31 -4.70
CA GLY A 129 -16.61 12.88 -4.77
C GLY A 129 -15.39 12.00 -4.56
N GLY A 130 -14.20 12.58 -4.34
CA GLY A 130 -12.96 11.81 -4.16
C GLY A 130 -12.99 10.90 -2.94
N TYR A 131 -13.55 11.37 -1.83
CA TYR A 131 -13.67 10.54 -0.63
C TYR A 131 -14.51 9.28 -0.92
N ASN A 132 -15.69 9.45 -1.50
CA ASN A 132 -16.56 8.31 -1.80
C ASN A 132 -15.98 7.38 -2.87
N ALA A 133 -15.29 7.93 -3.86
CA ALA A 133 -14.63 7.11 -4.89
C ALA A 133 -13.54 6.22 -4.26
N MET A 134 -12.88 6.70 -3.22
CA MET A 134 -11.82 5.95 -2.54
C MET A 134 -12.35 4.88 -1.57
N ARG A 135 -13.63 4.94 -1.17
CA ARG A 135 -14.17 3.95 -0.24
C ARG A 135 -14.11 2.56 -0.84
N GLY A 136 -13.52 1.63 -0.10
CA GLY A 136 -13.26 0.28 -0.59
C GLY A 136 -12.00 0.15 -1.43
N HIS A 137 -11.36 1.26 -1.78
CA HIS A 137 -10.18 1.28 -2.67
C HIS A 137 -8.97 1.94 -2.00
N GLY A 138 -9.01 2.12 -0.70
CA GLY A 138 -7.98 2.88 0.03
C GLY A 138 -6.68 2.12 0.30
N GLY A 139 -6.64 0.84 0.04
CA GLY A 139 -5.45 0.04 0.31
C GLY A 139 -5.39 -0.51 1.72
N ILE A 140 -4.19 -0.86 2.15
CA ILE A 140 -3.93 -1.49 3.45
C ILE A 140 -2.84 -0.74 4.21
N THR A 141 -2.86 -0.94 5.53
CA THR A 141 -1.75 -0.54 6.41
C THR A 141 -0.99 -1.79 6.81
N ALA A 142 0.31 -1.64 7.08
CA ALA A 142 1.16 -2.76 7.44
C ALA A 142 2.22 -2.32 8.44
N LYS A 143 2.70 -3.31 9.22
CA LYS A 143 3.87 -3.14 10.06
C LYS A 143 5.03 -3.95 9.51
N VAL A 144 6.24 -3.53 9.84
CA VAL A 144 7.47 -4.16 9.34
C VAL A 144 7.85 -5.30 10.26
N ILE A 145 7.96 -6.51 9.69
CA ILE A 145 8.43 -7.69 10.41
C ILE A 145 9.92 -7.88 10.18
N GLN A 146 10.39 -7.69 8.95
CA GLN A 146 11.79 -7.72 8.59
C GLN A 146 12.10 -6.54 7.69
N GLY A 147 13.10 -5.76 8.06
CA GLY A 147 13.53 -4.60 7.29
C GLY A 147 14.44 -4.96 6.13
N GLY A 148 14.86 -3.96 5.41
CA GLY A 148 15.75 -4.06 4.27
C GLY A 148 15.45 -3.00 3.24
N GLN A 149 16.04 -3.13 2.06
CA GLN A 149 15.78 -2.23 0.96
C GLN A 149 14.57 -2.69 0.15
N LEU A 150 13.71 -1.74 -0.19
CA LEU A 150 12.57 -1.95 -1.08
C LEU A 150 12.73 -0.99 -2.26
N LYS A 151 12.54 -1.49 -3.48
CA LYS A 151 12.77 -0.68 -4.67
C LYS A 151 11.72 -0.94 -5.74
N LEU A 152 11.62 -0.02 -6.68
CA LEU A 152 10.72 -0.17 -7.83
C LEU A 152 10.98 -1.48 -8.54
N GLY A 153 9.90 -2.16 -8.91
CA GLY A 153 9.98 -3.43 -9.61
C GLY A 153 10.10 -4.65 -8.70
N ASP A 154 10.30 -4.46 -7.40
CA ASP A 154 10.37 -5.58 -6.46
C ASP A 154 9.08 -6.39 -6.49
N GLU A 155 9.21 -7.70 -6.40
CA GLU A 155 8.09 -8.63 -6.41
C GLU A 155 7.37 -8.63 -5.08
N VAL A 156 6.04 -8.72 -5.11
CA VAL A 156 5.18 -8.81 -3.93
C VAL A 156 4.55 -10.18 -3.89
N VAL A 157 4.82 -10.96 -2.85
CA VAL A 157 4.33 -12.32 -2.73
C VAL A 157 3.79 -12.60 -1.34
N LEU A 158 2.78 -13.46 -1.26
CA LEU A 158 2.34 -13.99 0.02
C LEU A 158 3.49 -14.77 0.66
N LYS A 159 3.76 -14.49 1.91
CA LYS A 159 4.74 -15.27 2.65
C LYS A 159 4.07 -16.56 3.12
N SER A 160 4.64 -17.71 2.73
CA SER A 160 4.15 -18.99 3.23
C SER A 160 4.61 -19.22 4.66
N TRP A 161 3.75 -19.83 5.44
CA TRP A 161 3.98 -20.15 6.85
C TRP A 161 4.68 -21.49 7.01
#